data_132e43d6d7aa084c4963a0532f9b3ba2
#
_entry.id   132e43d6d7aa084c4963a0532f9b3ba2
#
_cell.length_a   1.000
_cell.length_b   1.000
_cell.length_c   1.000
_cell.angle_alpha   90.00
_cell.angle_beta   90.00
_cell.angle_gamma   90.00
#
_symmetry.space_group_name_H-M   'P 1'
#
loop_
_entity.id
_entity.type
_entity.pdbx_description
1 polymer ?
#
loop_
_entity_poly.entity_id
_entity_poly.type
_entity_poly.pdbx_seq_one_letter_code
_entity_poly.pdbx_strand_id
1 'polypeptide(L)' 'MFDKELHQAGHVRKFSVKKLGESGWEVCDVQDERVLRQVFYTDWHRVERAVNMFNILIDDLESRGWAATR' A
#
# COMPACT_ATOMS: atom_id res chain seq x y z
N MET A 1 3.68 -10.46 0.17
CA MET A 1 2.94 -10.36 -1.09
C MET A 1 3.15 -9.02 -1.79
N PHE A 2 2.59 -7.93 -1.32
CA PHE A 2 2.93 -6.59 -1.79
C PHE A 2 3.32 -5.75 -0.58
N ASP A 3 4.44 -5.05 -0.66
CA ASP A 3 4.92 -4.24 0.44
C ASP A 3 5.82 -3.15 -0.12
N LYS A 4 5.44 -1.90 0.04
CA LYS A 4 6.18 -0.76 -0.45
C LYS A 4 6.20 0.34 0.58
N GLU A 5 7.39 0.86 0.87
CA GLU A 5 7.56 1.96 1.81
C GLU A 5 8.25 3.13 1.11
N LEU A 6 7.73 4.33 1.33
CA LEU A 6 8.26 5.56 0.76
C LEU A 6 8.55 6.55 1.88
N HIS A 7 9.57 7.39 1.70
CA HIS A 7 9.98 8.39 2.67
C HIS A 7 10.16 9.75 2.02
N GLN A 8 9.78 10.81 2.73
CA GLN A 8 10.08 12.19 2.35
C GLN A 8 10.03 13.08 3.58
N ALA A 9 11.09 13.84 3.82
CA ALA A 9 11.16 14.87 4.87
C ALA A 9 10.70 14.36 6.26
N GLY A 10 11.14 13.16 6.63
CA GLY A 10 10.77 12.55 7.90
C GLY A 10 9.40 11.87 7.91
N HIS A 11 8.65 11.94 6.81
CA HIS A 11 7.37 11.24 6.68
C HIS A 11 7.56 9.86 6.05
N VAL A 12 6.71 8.92 6.45
CA VAL A 12 6.73 7.53 5.98
C VAL A 12 5.35 7.17 5.44
N ARG A 13 5.31 6.57 4.26
CA ARG A 13 4.09 6.04 3.67
C ARG A 13 4.29 4.57 3.34
N LYS A 14 3.36 3.72 3.77
CA LYS A 14 3.43 2.28 3.54
C LYS A 14 2.18 1.78 2.84
N PHE A 15 2.38 0.97 1.82
CA PHE A 15 1.33 0.26 1.12
C PHE A 15 1.59 -1.23 1.25
N SER A 16 0.61 -1.99 1.68
CA SER A 16 0.78 -3.42 1.87
C SER A 16 -0.44 -4.23 1.49
N VAL A 17 -0.19 -5.45 1.04
CA VAL A 17 -1.21 -6.47 0.85
C VAL A 17 -0.70 -7.73 1.53
N LYS A 18 -1.48 -8.26 2.46
CA LYS A 18 -1.14 -9.47 3.22
C LYS A 18 -2.21 -10.52 2.99
N LYS A 19 -1.77 -11.76 2.83
CA LYS A 19 -2.70 -12.87 2.77
C LYS A 19 -3.06 -13.32 4.19
N LEU A 20 -4.34 -13.55 4.44
CA LEU A 20 -4.85 -13.94 5.75
C LEU A 20 -5.28 -15.41 5.72
N GLY A 21 -4.33 -16.31 5.43
CA GLY A 21 -4.63 -17.72 5.28
C GLY A 21 -5.68 -17.96 4.22
N GLU A 22 -6.76 -18.63 4.55
CA GLU A 22 -7.87 -18.89 3.63
C GLU A 22 -8.95 -17.81 3.69
N SER A 23 -8.80 -16.83 4.58
CA SER A 23 -9.83 -15.80 4.79
C SER A 23 -9.79 -14.67 3.78
N GLY A 24 -8.79 -14.65 2.91
CA GLY A 24 -8.65 -13.59 1.91
C GLY A 24 -7.42 -12.75 2.12
N TRP A 25 -7.53 -11.44 1.86
CA TRP A 25 -6.40 -10.52 1.88
C TRP A 25 -6.74 -9.23 2.61
N GLU A 26 -5.74 -8.69 3.29
CA GLU A 26 -5.83 -7.36 3.89
C GLU A 26 -5.03 -6.37 3.04
N VAL A 27 -5.67 -5.29 2.64
CA VAL A 27 -5.06 -4.19 1.89
C VAL A 27 -4.96 -2.99 2.82
N CYS A 28 -3.76 -2.45 2.98
CA CYS A 28 -3.52 -1.40 3.97
C CYS A 28 -2.67 -0.27 3.40
N ASP A 29 -3.05 0.97 3.73
CA ASP A 29 -2.34 2.19 3.38
C ASP A 29 -2.16 2.99 4.67
N VAL A 30 -0.91 3.23 5.04
CA VAL A 30 -0.55 3.87 6.31
C VAL A 30 0.40 5.03 6.05
N GLN A 31 0.16 6.16 6.71
CA GLN A 31 1.09 7.29 6.70
C GLN A 31 1.41 7.71 8.13
N ASP A 32 2.70 7.74 8.47
CA ASP A 32 3.19 8.17 9.78
C ASP A 32 2.47 7.44 10.92
N GLU A 33 2.36 6.11 10.79
CA GLU A 33 1.68 5.22 11.73
C GLU A 33 0.16 5.40 11.81
N ARG A 34 -0.42 6.27 10.95
CA ARG A 34 -1.86 6.45 10.88
C ARG A 34 -2.42 5.65 9.71
N VAL A 35 -3.37 4.78 9.99
CA VAL A 35 -4.04 3.99 8.96
C VAL A 35 -4.97 4.91 8.17
N LEU A 36 -4.66 5.10 6.88
CA LEU A 36 -5.50 5.89 5.97
C LEU A 36 -6.59 5.02 5.35
N ARG A 37 -6.27 3.75 5.10
CA ARG A 37 -7.20 2.82 4.52
C ARG A 37 -6.83 1.40 4.93
N GLN A 38 -7.82 0.61 5.29
CA GLN A 38 -7.66 -0.80 5.58
C GLN A 38 -8.92 -1.51 5.09
N VAL A 39 -8.75 -2.46 4.18
CA VAL A 39 -9.86 -3.18 3.57
C VAL A 39 -9.53 -4.66 3.51
N PHE A 40 -10.53 -5.49 3.75
CA PHE A 40 -10.42 -6.94 3.65
C PHE A 40 -11.19 -7.41 2.43
N TYR A 41 -10.54 -8.16 1.57
CA TYR A 41 -11.14 -8.70 0.36
C TYR A 41 -11.03 -10.21 0.34
N THR A 42 -12.06 -10.86 -0.16
CA THR A 42 -12.04 -12.30 -0.44
C THR A 42 -11.87 -12.60 -1.92
N ASP A 43 -11.94 -11.57 -2.76
CA ASP A 43 -11.85 -11.68 -4.21
C ASP A 43 -10.50 -11.12 -4.68
N TRP A 44 -9.70 -11.95 -5.33
CA TRP A 44 -8.39 -11.56 -5.84
C TRP A 44 -8.46 -10.40 -6.84
N HIS A 45 -9.51 -10.33 -7.67
CA HIS A 45 -9.64 -9.22 -8.64
C HIS A 45 -9.68 -7.86 -7.95
N ARG A 46 -10.30 -7.79 -6.78
CA ARG A 46 -10.35 -6.55 -6.00
C ARG A 46 -8.98 -6.21 -5.42
N VAL A 47 -8.21 -7.23 -5.04
CA VAL A 47 -6.84 -7.05 -4.57
C VAL A 47 -5.97 -6.51 -5.70
N GLU A 48 -6.09 -7.07 -6.90
CA GLU A 48 -5.36 -6.58 -8.07
C GLU A 48 -5.67 -5.12 -8.37
N ARG A 49 -6.94 -4.73 -8.28
CA ARG A 49 -7.33 -3.33 -8.46
C ARG A 49 -6.69 -2.43 -7.40
N ALA A 50 -6.65 -2.90 -6.16
CA ALA A 50 -6.02 -2.14 -5.08
C ALA A 50 -4.52 -1.98 -5.32
N VAL A 51 -3.83 -3.03 -5.76
CA VAL A 51 -2.41 -2.96 -6.10
C VAL A 51 -2.17 -2.00 -7.26
N ASN A 52 -3.00 -2.04 -8.29
CA ASN A 52 -2.90 -1.12 -9.42
C ASN A 52 -3.08 0.34 -8.95
N MET A 53 -4.04 0.58 -8.05
CA MET A 53 -4.23 1.90 -7.47
C MET A 53 -3.01 2.32 -6.64
N PHE A 54 -2.45 1.42 -5.86
CA PHE A 54 -1.24 1.70 -5.10
C PHE A 54 -0.08 2.08 -6.01
N ASN A 55 0.10 1.37 -7.12
CA ASN A 55 1.16 1.70 -8.07
C ASN A 55 0.99 3.09 -8.67
N ILE A 56 -0.24 3.49 -8.95
CA ILE A 56 -0.54 4.85 -9.43
C ILE A 56 -0.18 5.88 -8.36
N LEU A 57 -0.58 5.63 -7.11
CA LEU A 57 -0.28 6.52 -5.99
C LEU A 57 1.23 6.59 -5.73
N ILE A 58 1.93 5.46 -5.81
CA ILE A 58 3.37 5.40 -5.63
C ILE A 58 4.08 6.21 -6.69
N ASP A 59 3.69 6.07 -7.95
CA ASP A 59 4.25 6.84 -9.06
C ASP A 59 4.04 8.35 -8.85
N ASP A 60 2.85 8.74 -8.40
CA ASP A 60 2.55 10.13 -8.10
C ASP A 60 3.43 10.65 -6.96
N LEU A 61 3.56 9.88 -5.87
CA LEU A 61 4.40 10.26 -4.75
C LEU A 61 5.86 10.37 -5.15
N GLU A 62 6.37 9.43 -5.93
CA GLU A 62 7.75 9.47 -6.40
C GLU A 62 8.00 10.69 -7.28
N SER A 63 7.02 11.08 -8.09
CA SER A 63 7.14 12.31 -8.90
C SER A 63 7.18 13.57 -8.05
N ARG A 64 6.70 13.49 -6.81
CA ARG A 64 6.70 14.58 -5.84
C ARG A 64 7.90 14.54 -4.89
N GLY A 65 8.86 13.65 -5.13
CA GLY A 65 10.08 13.58 -4.34
C GLY A 65 10.11 12.52 -3.26
N TRP A 66 9.06 11.70 -3.13
CA TRP A 66 9.11 10.57 -2.21
C TRP A 66 10.05 9.50 -2.75
N ALA A 67 10.84 8.91 -1.87
CA ALA A 67 11.82 7.89 -2.25
C ALA A 67 11.44 6.55 -1.67
N ALA A 68 11.49 5.52 -2.51
CA ALA A 68 11.27 4.16 -2.07
C ALA A 68 12.44 3.69 -1.21
N THR A 69 12.13 2.99 -0.12
CA THR A 69 13.13 2.27 0.66
C THR A 69 13.16 0.82 0.25
N ARG A 70 14.30 0.21 0.52
CA ARG A 70 14.48 -1.21 0.23
C ARG A 70 13.88 -2.06 1.32
#